data_0dfc1d52247b975facb6864e977b23f6
#
_entry.id   0dfc1d52247b975facb6864e977b23f6
#
_cell.length_a   1.000
_cell.length_b   1.000
_cell.length_c   1.000
_cell.angle_alpha   90.00
_cell.angle_beta   90.00
_cell.angle_gamma   90.00
#
_symmetry.space_group_name_H-M   'P 1'
#
loop_
_entity.id
_entity.type
_entity.pdbx_description
1 polymer ?
#
loop_
_entity_poly.entity_id
_entity_poly.type
_entity_poly.pdbx_seq_one_letter_code
_entity_poly.pdbx_strand_id
1 'polypeptide(L)'
;MNDLKVVIDAGHGGTDPGAVSNGVNEKDLNLMIAKYMLERFLEAGVPATLIRTTDETISPTERVKRILEAYGNNPNVVVISNHINSSDTPNAEGAEVIYALRNTDKLATNILNSLEKAGQKVRTVYQRRLPSNPNKDYYFIHRDTGSTQPVIVEYGYINSPADLKRIQDNYKKYVNAVVSGVLETFGINQNIITPEKKENSNTYTVKAGDTLWNIARKYNTTVEEIMKLNNLKNDLLSIGTVLTIPEISQSTSTNRYTVKAGDTLWNISKRYNTTVEELMMLNNLSNDLIMIGQELILPNTNVHIVKAGDTLWNIAKRHNTTVENLMKINNLSSDLIKIGQVIRL
;
A
#
# COMPACT_ATOMS: atom_id res chain seq x y z
N MET A 1 3.95 -23.31 16.58
CA MET A 1 4.12 -22.21 15.60
C MET A 1 2.85 -22.15 14.78
N ASN A 2 2.29 -20.97 14.60
CA ASN A 2 1.08 -20.82 13.80
C ASN A 2 1.45 -20.96 12.32
N ASP A 3 0.87 -21.93 11.60
CA ASP A 3 1.21 -22.24 10.20
C ASP A 3 0.32 -21.45 9.20
N LEU A 4 -0.26 -20.33 9.64
CA LEU A 4 -1.06 -19.46 8.81
C LEU A 4 -0.24 -18.89 7.65
N LYS A 5 -0.77 -18.98 6.44
CA LYS A 5 -0.27 -18.35 5.22
C LYS A 5 -1.41 -17.63 4.52
N VAL A 6 -1.11 -16.54 3.85
CA VAL A 6 -2.15 -15.72 3.22
C VAL A 6 -1.86 -15.52 1.74
N VAL A 7 -2.85 -15.82 0.92
CA VAL A 7 -2.85 -15.46 -0.51
C VAL A 7 -3.81 -14.31 -0.72
N ILE A 8 -3.33 -13.23 -1.28
CA ILE A 8 -4.11 -12.02 -1.49
C ILE A 8 -4.43 -11.89 -2.97
N ASP A 9 -5.70 -11.86 -3.27
CA ASP A 9 -6.23 -11.61 -4.60
C ASP A 9 -6.73 -10.16 -4.69
N ALA A 10 -6.27 -9.45 -5.71
CA ALA A 10 -6.88 -8.20 -6.13
C ALA A 10 -7.88 -8.50 -7.23
N GLY A 11 -9.16 -8.41 -6.96
CA GLY A 11 -10.22 -8.69 -7.91
C GLY A 11 -10.07 -7.90 -9.23
N HIS A 12 -10.55 -8.47 -10.33
CA HIS A 12 -10.46 -7.88 -11.67
C HIS A 12 -9.02 -7.66 -12.16
N GLY A 13 -8.79 -6.80 -13.16
CA GLY A 13 -7.46 -6.44 -13.67
C GLY A 13 -7.37 -6.43 -15.19
N GLY A 14 -6.46 -5.63 -15.75
CA GLY A 14 -6.23 -5.49 -17.18
C GLY A 14 -7.49 -5.03 -17.93
N THR A 15 -8.00 -5.87 -18.83
CA THR A 15 -9.21 -5.59 -19.64
C THR A 15 -10.51 -5.69 -18.85
N ASP A 16 -10.49 -6.27 -17.63
CA ASP A 16 -11.65 -6.33 -16.74
C ASP A 16 -11.56 -5.21 -15.70
N PRO A 17 -12.28 -4.09 -15.85
CA PRO A 17 -12.22 -2.96 -14.92
C PRO A 17 -12.94 -3.25 -13.60
N GLY A 18 -13.75 -4.32 -13.52
CA GLY A 18 -14.75 -4.49 -12.48
C GLY A 18 -15.87 -3.45 -12.59
N ALA A 19 -16.50 -3.12 -11.49
CA ALA A 19 -17.47 -2.04 -11.45
C ALA A 19 -16.78 -0.68 -11.65
N VAL A 20 -17.46 0.23 -12.35
CA VAL A 20 -16.93 1.57 -12.67
C VAL A 20 -17.93 2.63 -12.23
N SER A 21 -17.47 3.61 -11.48
CA SER A 21 -18.29 4.74 -11.06
C SER A 21 -17.44 6.01 -10.94
N ASN A 22 -17.97 7.12 -11.47
CA ASN A 22 -17.32 8.46 -11.41
C ASN A 22 -15.87 8.47 -11.88
N GLY A 23 -15.52 7.66 -12.90
CA GLY A 23 -14.16 7.56 -13.42
C GLY A 23 -13.21 6.71 -12.58
N VAL A 24 -13.72 6.02 -11.55
CA VAL A 24 -12.96 5.10 -10.70
C VAL A 24 -13.28 3.67 -11.13
N ASN A 25 -12.25 2.87 -11.38
CA ASN A 25 -12.38 1.44 -11.67
C ASN A 25 -12.14 0.63 -10.39
N GLU A 26 -12.93 -0.38 -10.17
CA GLU A 26 -12.79 -1.29 -9.04
C GLU A 26 -11.41 -1.98 -9.02
N LYS A 27 -10.92 -2.43 -10.18
CA LYS A 27 -9.63 -3.12 -10.33
C LYS A 27 -8.44 -2.34 -9.74
N ASP A 28 -8.47 -0.99 -9.83
CA ASP A 28 -7.38 -0.12 -9.39
C ASP A 28 -7.39 0.00 -7.87
N LEU A 29 -8.57 0.17 -7.27
CA LEU A 29 -8.73 0.17 -5.81
C LEU A 29 -8.37 -1.19 -5.21
N ASN A 30 -8.82 -2.29 -5.84
CA ASN A 30 -8.51 -3.64 -5.38
C ASN A 30 -7.00 -3.91 -5.37
N LEU A 31 -6.27 -3.45 -6.40
CA LEU A 31 -4.81 -3.62 -6.46
C LEU A 31 -4.09 -2.78 -5.40
N MET A 32 -4.54 -1.56 -5.18
CA MET A 32 -4.01 -0.67 -4.13
C MET A 32 -4.21 -1.27 -2.73
N ILE A 33 -5.42 -1.73 -2.43
CA ILE A 33 -5.80 -2.40 -1.19
C ILE A 33 -4.93 -3.65 -0.98
N ALA A 34 -4.82 -4.51 -2.00
CA ALA A 34 -4.10 -5.77 -1.92
C ALA A 34 -2.60 -5.57 -1.68
N LYS A 35 -1.97 -4.58 -2.34
CA LYS A 35 -0.55 -4.26 -2.10
C LYS A 35 -0.28 -3.84 -0.66
N TYR A 36 -1.11 -2.94 -0.12
CA TYR A 36 -0.96 -2.52 1.26
C TYR A 36 -1.25 -3.67 2.25
N MET A 37 -2.21 -4.55 1.93
CA MET A 37 -2.51 -5.74 2.74
C MET A 37 -1.33 -6.70 2.81
N LEU A 38 -0.60 -6.91 1.70
CA LEU A 38 0.61 -7.71 1.67
C LEU A 38 1.66 -7.17 2.66
N GLU A 39 1.93 -5.87 2.61
CA GLU A 39 2.86 -5.21 3.53
C GLU A 39 2.48 -5.49 4.99
N ARG A 40 1.20 -5.36 5.32
CA ARG A 40 0.70 -5.54 6.70
C ARG A 40 0.83 -6.98 7.20
N PHE A 41 0.56 -7.99 6.37
CA PHE A 41 0.77 -9.39 6.76
C PHE A 41 2.24 -9.73 6.95
N LEU A 42 3.11 -9.26 6.05
CA LEU A 42 4.54 -9.47 6.17
C LEU A 42 5.11 -8.80 7.43
N GLU A 43 4.68 -7.59 7.77
CA GLU A 43 5.04 -6.91 9.02
C GLU A 43 4.54 -7.66 10.26
N ALA A 44 3.39 -8.33 10.17
CA ALA A 44 2.87 -9.19 11.22
C ALA A 44 3.61 -10.54 11.32
N GLY A 45 4.64 -10.77 10.48
CA GLY A 45 5.39 -12.03 10.44
C GLY A 45 4.60 -13.20 9.84
N VAL A 46 3.52 -12.92 9.11
CA VAL A 46 2.71 -13.93 8.42
C VAL A 46 3.15 -14.01 6.97
N PRO A 47 3.56 -15.22 6.48
CA PRO A 47 3.87 -15.40 5.07
C PRO A 47 2.66 -15.05 4.20
N ALA A 48 2.85 -14.12 3.29
CA ALA A 48 1.77 -13.64 2.41
C ALA A 48 2.30 -13.40 0.99
N THR A 49 1.42 -13.51 -0.01
CA THR A 49 1.74 -13.24 -1.41
C THR A 49 0.53 -12.68 -2.16
N LEU A 50 0.81 -11.93 -3.24
CA LEU A 50 -0.19 -11.44 -4.19
C LEU A 50 -0.24 -12.35 -5.41
N ILE A 51 -1.44 -12.57 -5.96
CA ILE A 51 -1.58 -13.30 -7.22
C ILE A 51 -1.43 -12.40 -8.45
N ARG A 52 -1.55 -11.07 -8.32
CA ARG A 52 -1.13 -10.07 -9.30
C ARG A 52 -0.50 -8.86 -8.62
N THR A 53 0.55 -8.33 -9.22
CA THR A 53 1.28 -7.16 -8.71
C THR A 53 1.12 -5.94 -9.63
N THR A 54 0.58 -6.14 -10.82
CA THR A 54 0.35 -5.12 -11.85
C THR A 54 -1.10 -5.14 -12.33
N ASP A 55 -1.45 -4.22 -13.22
CA ASP A 55 -2.74 -4.22 -13.90
C ASP A 55 -2.72 -5.20 -15.08
N GLU A 56 -2.89 -6.48 -14.77
CA GLU A 56 -2.92 -7.59 -15.74
C GLU A 56 -4.27 -8.30 -15.73
N THR A 57 -4.68 -8.80 -16.90
CA THR A 57 -5.86 -9.67 -17.03
C THR A 57 -5.50 -11.09 -16.61
N ILE A 58 -6.20 -11.61 -15.60
CA ILE A 58 -6.03 -12.99 -15.12
C ILE A 58 -7.35 -13.72 -15.24
N SER A 59 -7.37 -14.83 -16.01
CA SER A 59 -8.57 -15.67 -16.13
C SER A 59 -8.90 -16.34 -14.79
N PRO A 60 -10.17 -16.72 -14.54
CA PRO A 60 -10.57 -17.45 -13.32
C PRO A 60 -9.73 -18.71 -13.08
N THR A 61 -9.43 -19.48 -14.11
CA THR A 61 -8.61 -20.70 -14.01
C THR A 61 -7.17 -20.37 -13.62
N GLU A 62 -6.56 -19.36 -14.23
CA GLU A 62 -5.20 -18.94 -13.89
C GLU A 62 -5.14 -18.34 -12.49
N ARG A 63 -6.19 -17.65 -12.05
CA ARG A 63 -6.32 -17.09 -10.70
C ARG A 63 -6.30 -18.19 -9.65
N VAL A 64 -7.12 -19.23 -9.83
CA VAL A 64 -7.14 -20.42 -8.96
C VAL A 64 -5.78 -21.13 -8.96
N LYS A 65 -5.16 -21.30 -10.13
CA LYS A 65 -3.84 -21.91 -10.26
C LYS A 65 -2.79 -21.16 -9.44
N ARG A 66 -2.67 -19.84 -9.60
CA ARG A 66 -1.73 -19.00 -8.82
C ARG A 66 -1.98 -19.08 -7.31
N ILE A 67 -3.25 -19.14 -6.90
CA ILE A 67 -3.62 -19.31 -5.48
C ILE A 67 -3.07 -20.62 -4.93
N LEU A 68 -3.29 -21.73 -5.63
CA LEU A 68 -2.87 -23.05 -5.19
C LEU A 68 -1.36 -23.27 -5.31
N GLU A 69 -0.70 -22.63 -6.28
CA GLU A 69 0.76 -22.69 -6.43
C GLU A 69 1.50 -21.93 -5.33
N ALA A 70 0.89 -20.90 -4.73
CA ALA A 70 1.52 -20.06 -3.72
C ALA A 70 1.91 -20.84 -2.45
N TYR A 71 0.96 -21.56 -1.85
CA TYR A 71 1.15 -22.29 -0.60
C TYR A 71 0.46 -23.67 -0.59
N GLY A 72 0.02 -24.14 -1.75
CA GLY A 72 -0.61 -25.44 -1.91
C GLY A 72 -2.09 -25.49 -1.48
N ASN A 73 -2.68 -26.64 -1.68
CA ASN A 73 -4.03 -26.97 -1.23
C ASN A 73 -4.02 -27.33 0.26
N ASN A 74 -4.16 -26.34 1.14
CA ASN A 74 -3.92 -26.49 2.57
C ASN A 74 -4.96 -25.68 3.37
N PRO A 75 -5.62 -26.25 4.41
CA PRO A 75 -6.60 -25.54 5.24
C PRO A 75 -6.00 -24.39 6.10
N ASN A 76 -4.67 -24.32 6.26
CA ASN A 76 -4.00 -23.20 6.93
C ASN A 76 -3.72 -22.02 5.98
N VAL A 77 -4.13 -22.11 4.71
CA VAL A 77 -4.04 -21.04 3.76
C VAL A 77 -5.33 -20.25 3.71
N VAL A 78 -5.29 -18.99 4.12
CA VAL A 78 -6.38 -18.03 3.94
C VAL A 78 -6.22 -17.35 2.58
N VAL A 79 -7.29 -17.29 1.80
CA VAL A 79 -7.33 -16.55 0.54
C VAL A 79 -8.25 -15.34 0.72
N ILE A 80 -7.72 -14.13 0.52
CA ILE A 80 -8.49 -12.90 0.66
C ILE A 80 -8.62 -12.26 -0.72
N SER A 81 -9.84 -12.30 -1.27
CA SER A 81 -10.14 -11.62 -2.53
C SER A 81 -10.77 -10.26 -2.22
N ASN A 82 -10.08 -9.21 -2.64
CA ASN A 82 -10.48 -7.82 -2.39
C ASN A 82 -11.35 -7.32 -3.53
N HIS A 83 -12.53 -6.78 -3.19
CA HIS A 83 -13.53 -6.28 -4.11
C HIS A 83 -14.24 -5.04 -3.58
N ILE A 84 -14.92 -4.31 -4.48
CA ILE A 84 -15.81 -3.22 -4.16
C ILE A 84 -17.11 -3.43 -4.92
N ASN A 85 -18.16 -3.70 -4.19
CA ASN A 85 -19.47 -4.05 -4.71
C ASN A 85 -20.09 -2.95 -5.60
N SER A 86 -21.10 -3.31 -6.35
CA SER A 86 -21.96 -2.39 -7.08
C SER A 86 -23.40 -2.86 -7.01
N SER A 87 -24.37 -1.94 -6.96
CA SER A 87 -25.79 -2.30 -6.88
C SER A 87 -26.66 -1.27 -7.57
N ASP A 88 -27.69 -1.73 -8.26
CA ASP A 88 -28.76 -0.89 -8.78
C ASP A 88 -29.77 -0.48 -7.69
N THR A 89 -29.65 -1.06 -6.48
CA THR A 89 -30.52 -0.69 -5.35
C THR A 89 -30.14 0.68 -4.83
N PRO A 90 -31.06 1.64 -4.80
CA PRO A 90 -30.80 2.97 -4.27
C PRO A 90 -30.27 2.92 -2.84
N ASN A 91 -29.22 3.71 -2.56
CA ASN A 91 -28.60 3.83 -1.23
C ASN A 91 -28.02 2.53 -0.65
N ALA A 92 -27.67 1.55 -1.51
CA ALA A 92 -26.89 0.41 -1.07
C ALA A 92 -25.53 0.89 -0.55
N GLU A 93 -25.21 0.60 0.68
CA GLU A 93 -23.97 0.98 1.37
C GLU A 93 -23.52 -0.08 2.35
N GLY A 94 -22.22 -0.13 2.60
CA GLY A 94 -21.60 -0.91 3.67
C GLY A 94 -20.88 -2.16 3.17
N ALA A 95 -19.89 -2.59 3.96
CA ALA A 95 -19.06 -3.74 3.67
C ALA A 95 -19.79 -5.06 3.89
N GLU A 96 -19.43 -6.05 3.10
CA GLU A 96 -19.89 -7.43 3.21
C GLU A 96 -18.69 -8.37 3.16
N VAL A 97 -18.81 -9.54 3.80
CA VAL A 97 -17.78 -10.58 3.66
C VAL A 97 -18.46 -11.90 3.28
N ILE A 98 -18.00 -12.48 2.20
CA ILE A 98 -18.56 -13.72 1.66
C ILE A 98 -17.56 -14.83 1.93
N TYR A 99 -18.03 -15.98 2.43
CA TYR A 99 -17.20 -17.13 2.78
C TYR A 99 -17.69 -18.41 2.11
N ALA A 100 -16.77 -19.38 1.92
CA ALA A 100 -17.07 -20.61 1.21
C ALA A 100 -17.97 -21.55 2.02
N LEU A 101 -18.80 -22.35 1.33
CA LEU A 101 -19.74 -23.31 1.93
C LEU A 101 -19.05 -24.32 2.86
N ARG A 102 -17.79 -24.65 2.60
CA ARG A 102 -16.99 -25.58 3.42
C ARG A 102 -16.44 -24.99 4.72
N ASN A 103 -16.48 -23.68 4.86
CA ASN A 103 -15.91 -22.99 6.02
C ASN A 103 -17.02 -22.53 6.98
N THR A 104 -16.63 -22.28 8.23
CA THR A 104 -17.48 -21.57 9.20
C THR A 104 -17.40 -20.06 8.92
N ASP A 105 -18.34 -19.32 9.47
CA ASP A 105 -18.41 -17.86 9.37
C ASP A 105 -17.39 -17.11 10.24
N LYS A 106 -16.66 -17.81 11.10
CA LYS A 106 -15.76 -17.20 12.10
C LYS A 106 -14.79 -16.20 11.50
N LEU A 107 -14.08 -16.59 10.42
CA LEU A 107 -13.12 -15.71 9.74
C LEU A 107 -13.82 -14.47 9.17
N ALA A 108 -14.91 -14.68 8.43
CA ALA A 108 -15.67 -13.61 7.81
C ALA A 108 -16.26 -12.64 8.86
N THR A 109 -16.79 -13.18 9.96
CA THR A 109 -17.35 -12.40 11.08
C THR A 109 -16.28 -11.56 11.78
N ASN A 110 -15.12 -12.12 12.06
CA ASN A 110 -14.02 -11.35 12.67
C ASN A 110 -13.53 -10.22 11.75
N ILE A 111 -13.44 -10.48 10.45
CA ILE A 111 -13.10 -9.44 9.46
C ILE A 111 -14.15 -8.33 9.47
N LEU A 112 -15.44 -8.68 9.36
CA LEU A 112 -16.52 -7.70 9.30
C LEU A 112 -16.61 -6.85 10.58
N ASN A 113 -16.51 -7.48 11.76
CA ASN A 113 -16.50 -6.79 13.05
C ASN A 113 -15.30 -5.82 13.18
N SER A 114 -14.15 -6.21 12.64
CA SER A 114 -12.97 -5.35 12.64
C SER A 114 -13.13 -4.15 11.70
N LEU A 115 -13.79 -4.32 10.55
CA LEU A 115 -14.14 -3.22 9.64
C LEU A 115 -15.12 -2.25 10.30
N GLU A 116 -16.12 -2.75 11.04
CA GLU A 116 -17.05 -1.92 11.80
C GLU A 116 -16.33 -1.10 12.87
N LYS A 117 -15.47 -1.73 13.67
CA LYS A 117 -14.61 -1.05 14.67
C LYS A 117 -13.71 0.00 14.02
N ALA A 118 -13.31 -0.21 12.78
CA ALA A 118 -12.55 0.76 12.01
C ALA A 118 -13.40 1.88 11.40
N GLY A 119 -14.71 1.91 11.66
CA GLY A 119 -15.63 2.96 11.22
C GLY A 119 -16.17 2.77 9.81
N GLN A 120 -16.04 1.58 9.20
CA GLN A 120 -16.77 1.26 7.99
C GLN A 120 -18.21 0.88 8.36
N LYS A 121 -19.17 1.32 7.56
CA LYS A 121 -20.52 0.79 7.62
C LYS A 121 -20.50 -0.67 7.20
N VAL A 122 -21.13 -1.56 7.95
CA VAL A 122 -21.15 -2.98 7.65
C VAL A 122 -22.57 -3.48 7.41
N ARG A 123 -22.71 -4.56 6.66
CA ARG A 123 -23.99 -5.20 6.35
C ARG A 123 -24.05 -6.60 6.91
N THR A 124 -23.35 -7.56 6.29
CA THR A 124 -23.52 -8.97 6.65
C THR A 124 -22.33 -9.83 6.23
N VAL A 125 -22.26 -11.01 6.84
CA VAL A 125 -21.47 -12.13 6.33
C VAL A 125 -22.43 -13.18 5.75
N TYR A 126 -22.09 -13.76 4.60
CA TYR A 126 -22.98 -14.76 3.99
C TYR A 126 -22.22 -15.72 3.06
N GLN A 127 -22.91 -16.80 2.71
CA GLN A 127 -22.52 -17.77 1.70
C GLN A 127 -23.42 -17.62 0.46
N ARG A 128 -22.86 -17.75 -0.72
CA ARG A 128 -23.65 -17.70 -1.95
C ARG A 128 -23.55 -19.02 -2.70
N ARG A 129 -24.70 -19.64 -2.91
CA ARG A 129 -24.82 -20.93 -3.60
C ARG A 129 -25.02 -20.75 -5.09
N LEU A 130 -24.45 -21.66 -5.88
CA LEU A 130 -24.64 -21.68 -7.32
C LEU A 130 -26.11 -22.05 -7.64
N PRO A 131 -26.88 -21.23 -8.36
CA PRO A 131 -28.31 -21.51 -8.62
C PRO A 131 -28.55 -22.84 -9.32
N SER A 132 -27.66 -23.26 -10.24
CA SER A 132 -27.75 -24.54 -10.94
C SER A 132 -27.34 -25.75 -10.09
N ASN A 133 -26.64 -25.53 -8.96
CA ASN A 133 -26.24 -26.59 -8.02
C ASN A 133 -26.03 -26.00 -6.62
N PRO A 134 -27.04 -25.99 -5.76
CA PRO A 134 -26.96 -25.38 -4.42
C PRO A 134 -25.94 -26.01 -3.46
N ASN A 135 -25.36 -27.15 -3.80
CA ASN A 135 -24.28 -27.76 -3.03
C ASN A 135 -22.89 -27.21 -3.41
N LYS A 136 -22.81 -26.27 -4.38
CA LYS A 136 -21.58 -25.64 -4.80
C LYS A 136 -21.61 -24.14 -4.53
N ASP A 137 -20.45 -23.59 -4.23
CA ASP A 137 -20.26 -22.14 -4.10
C ASP A 137 -20.51 -21.45 -5.45
N TYR A 138 -21.13 -20.26 -5.40
CA TYR A 138 -21.35 -19.43 -6.59
C TYR A 138 -20.02 -18.92 -7.16
N TYR A 139 -19.16 -18.41 -6.31
CA TYR A 139 -17.88 -17.84 -6.72
C TYR A 139 -16.84 -18.93 -6.97
N PHE A 140 -16.15 -18.85 -8.10
CA PHE A 140 -15.12 -19.84 -8.47
C PHE A 140 -13.98 -19.87 -7.44
N ILE A 141 -13.61 -18.71 -6.87
CA ILE A 141 -12.56 -18.63 -5.85
C ILE A 141 -12.91 -19.41 -4.58
N HIS A 142 -14.19 -19.48 -4.24
CA HIS A 142 -14.68 -20.33 -3.15
C HIS A 142 -14.72 -21.80 -3.57
N ARG A 143 -15.19 -22.08 -4.79
CA ARG A 143 -15.45 -23.42 -5.27
C ARG A 143 -14.19 -24.20 -5.59
N ASP A 144 -13.22 -23.53 -6.25
CA ASP A 144 -12.15 -24.21 -6.99
C ASP A 144 -10.77 -24.12 -6.29
N THR A 145 -10.68 -23.49 -5.10
CA THR A 145 -9.41 -23.35 -4.34
C THR A 145 -9.18 -24.44 -3.29
N GLY A 146 -9.78 -25.62 -3.48
CA GLY A 146 -9.51 -26.80 -2.67
C GLY A 146 -9.91 -26.65 -1.21
N SER A 147 -9.02 -27.01 -0.29
CA SER A 147 -9.26 -26.95 1.17
C SER A 147 -8.88 -25.61 1.81
N THR A 148 -8.41 -24.63 1.04
CA THR A 148 -8.08 -23.30 1.55
C THR A 148 -9.29 -22.61 2.20
N GLN A 149 -9.06 -21.55 2.96
CA GLN A 149 -10.11 -20.76 3.60
C GLN A 149 -10.31 -19.42 2.83
N PRO A 150 -11.06 -19.41 1.72
CA PRO A 150 -11.27 -18.20 0.93
C PRO A 150 -12.39 -17.34 1.51
N VAL A 151 -12.16 -16.04 1.51
CA VAL A 151 -13.15 -14.99 1.73
C VAL A 151 -13.07 -13.95 0.62
N ILE A 152 -14.22 -13.41 0.23
CA ILE A 152 -14.32 -12.20 -0.59
C ILE A 152 -14.71 -11.06 0.34
N VAL A 153 -13.92 -10.02 0.36
CA VAL A 153 -14.18 -8.81 1.14
C VAL A 153 -14.64 -7.72 0.20
N GLU A 154 -15.92 -7.38 0.32
CA GLU A 154 -16.55 -6.23 -0.35
C GLU A 154 -16.46 -5.04 0.59
N TYR A 155 -15.60 -4.08 0.29
CA TYR A 155 -15.34 -2.94 1.20
C TYR A 155 -16.47 -1.92 1.25
N GLY A 156 -17.46 -2.03 0.39
CA GLY A 156 -18.61 -1.14 0.23
C GLY A 156 -19.04 -1.11 -1.23
N TYR A 157 -19.80 -0.11 -1.63
CA TYR A 157 -20.35 0.01 -2.97
C TYR A 157 -19.67 1.15 -3.74
N ILE A 158 -19.08 0.86 -4.91
CA ILE A 158 -18.35 1.85 -5.72
C ILE A 158 -19.27 2.96 -6.24
N ASN A 159 -20.54 2.63 -6.50
CA ASN A 159 -21.56 3.55 -6.96
C ASN A 159 -22.31 4.27 -5.82
N SER A 160 -21.95 4.01 -4.55
CA SER A 160 -22.34 4.84 -3.41
C SER A 160 -21.29 5.92 -3.17
N PRO A 161 -21.59 7.21 -3.35
CA PRO A 161 -20.63 8.28 -3.10
C PRO A 161 -20.09 8.27 -1.66
N ALA A 162 -20.90 7.86 -0.69
CA ALA A 162 -20.51 7.79 0.71
C ALA A 162 -19.54 6.66 0.97
N ASP A 163 -19.77 5.45 0.40
CA ASP A 163 -18.84 4.32 0.52
C ASP A 163 -17.55 4.59 -0.23
N LEU A 164 -17.63 5.06 -1.47
CA LEU A 164 -16.45 5.34 -2.28
C LEU A 164 -15.55 6.34 -1.56
N LYS A 165 -16.14 7.42 -1.00
CA LYS A 165 -15.38 8.39 -0.22
C LYS A 165 -14.75 7.76 1.03
N ARG A 166 -15.50 6.95 1.80
CA ARG A 166 -14.97 6.26 2.98
C ARG A 166 -13.81 5.34 2.64
N ILE A 167 -13.93 4.57 1.55
CA ILE A 167 -12.88 3.65 1.09
C ILE A 167 -11.64 4.42 0.67
N GLN A 168 -11.78 5.46 -0.16
CA GLN A 168 -10.66 6.27 -0.62
C GLN A 168 -9.92 6.95 0.54
N ASP A 169 -10.66 7.52 1.50
CA ASP A 169 -10.06 8.23 2.64
C ASP A 169 -9.42 7.27 3.67
N ASN A 170 -9.95 6.05 3.79
CA ASN A 170 -9.61 5.16 4.91
C ASN A 170 -9.13 3.76 4.52
N TYR A 171 -8.82 3.48 3.25
CA TYR A 171 -8.48 2.11 2.83
C TYR A 171 -7.38 1.46 3.67
N LYS A 172 -6.35 2.22 4.09
CA LYS A 172 -5.28 1.71 4.96
C LYS A 172 -5.82 1.24 6.32
N LYS A 173 -6.74 2.02 6.88
CA LYS A 173 -7.41 1.68 8.15
C LYS A 173 -8.26 0.42 7.99
N TYR A 174 -8.97 0.30 6.88
CA TYR A 174 -9.81 -0.87 6.60
C TYR A 174 -8.96 -2.12 6.29
N VAL A 175 -7.86 -1.98 5.57
CA VAL A 175 -6.90 -3.07 5.37
C VAL A 175 -6.34 -3.57 6.72
N ASN A 176 -5.92 -2.66 7.59
CA ASN A 176 -5.46 -3.03 8.94
C ASN A 176 -6.55 -3.78 9.72
N ALA A 177 -7.81 -3.39 9.56
CA ALA A 177 -8.94 -4.07 10.18
C ALA A 177 -9.12 -5.49 9.63
N VAL A 178 -9.06 -5.68 8.30
CA VAL A 178 -9.12 -7.02 7.69
C VAL A 178 -7.98 -7.89 8.20
N VAL A 179 -6.75 -7.40 8.19
CA VAL A 179 -5.58 -8.11 8.71
C VAL A 179 -5.78 -8.48 10.18
N SER A 180 -6.25 -7.53 11.02
CA SER A 180 -6.55 -7.79 12.43
C SER A 180 -7.58 -8.90 12.61
N GLY A 181 -8.68 -8.90 11.84
CA GLY A 181 -9.71 -9.93 11.90
C GLY A 181 -9.19 -11.32 11.52
N VAL A 182 -8.28 -11.38 10.53
CA VAL A 182 -7.59 -12.63 10.18
C VAL A 182 -6.71 -13.11 11.34
N LEU A 183 -5.84 -12.25 11.87
CA LEU A 183 -4.91 -12.61 12.94
C LEU A 183 -5.67 -13.03 14.22
N GLU A 184 -6.75 -12.33 14.57
CA GLU A 184 -7.64 -12.71 15.69
C GLU A 184 -8.21 -14.10 15.50
N THR A 185 -8.64 -14.44 14.28
CA THR A 185 -9.22 -15.77 13.96
C THR A 185 -8.24 -16.90 14.25
N PHE A 186 -6.95 -16.67 14.01
CA PHE A 186 -5.87 -17.65 14.19
C PHE A 186 -5.11 -17.50 15.52
N GLY A 187 -5.56 -16.61 16.42
CA GLY A 187 -4.94 -16.40 17.73
C GLY A 187 -3.54 -15.82 17.66
N ILE A 188 -3.22 -15.07 16.60
CA ILE A 188 -1.94 -14.38 16.46
C ILE A 188 -2.02 -13.05 17.18
N ASN A 189 -1.03 -12.75 18.02
CA ASN A 189 -1.01 -11.54 18.84
C ASN A 189 -0.95 -10.29 17.95
N GLN A 190 -1.94 -9.40 18.12
CA GLN A 190 -2.14 -8.20 17.29
C GLN A 190 -1.24 -7.02 17.65
N ASN A 191 -0.35 -7.16 18.63
CA ASN A 191 0.54 -6.07 19.08
C ASN A 191 1.44 -5.50 17.96
N ILE A 192 1.37 -6.07 16.75
CA ILE A 192 2.17 -5.70 15.57
C ILE A 192 1.37 -4.79 14.61
N ILE A 193 0.03 -4.67 14.76
CA ILE A 193 -0.82 -3.98 13.77
C ILE A 193 -1.41 -2.66 14.29
N THR A 194 -1.14 -2.26 15.51
CA THR A 194 -1.53 -0.91 15.92
C THR A 194 -0.82 0.10 15.01
N PRO A 195 -1.53 1.13 14.49
CA PRO A 195 -0.83 2.27 13.92
C PRO A 195 0.18 2.70 14.96
N GLU A 196 1.45 2.73 14.59
CA GLU A 196 2.57 2.98 15.50
C GLU A 196 2.16 4.01 16.56
N LYS A 197 1.91 3.53 17.79
CA LYS A 197 2.24 4.33 18.95
C LYS A 197 3.73 4.57 18.76
N LYS A 198 4.12 5.79 18.42
CA LYS A 198 5.52 6.21 18.41
C LYS A 198 6.17 5.62 19.65
N GLU A 199 6.80 4.45 19.53
CA GLU A 199 7.83 4.11 20.48
C GLU A 199 8.92 5.13 20.24
N ASN A 200 9.20 5.92 21.25
CA ASN A 200 10.39 6.75 21.33
C ASN A 200 11.63 5.84 21.45
N SER A 201 11.78 4.90 20.51
CA SER A 201 13.02 4.20 20.28
C SER A 201 13.57 4.70 18.93
N ASN A 202 14.58 5.56 19.01
CA ASN A 202 15.33 6.04 17.86
C ASN A 202 16.08 4.90 17.15
N THR A 203 15.56 3.67 17.13
CA THR A 203 16.24 2.51 16.56
C THR A 203 15.33 1.69 15.64
N TYR A 204 15.94 1.09 14.61
CA TYR A 204 15.29 0.18 13.67
C TYR A 204 16.14 -1.09 13.50
N THR A 205 15.51 -2.26 13.59
CA THR A 205 16.18 -3.54 13.32
C THR A 205 15.97 -3.93 11.86
N VAL A 206 17.08 -4.10 11.13
CA VAL A 206 17.10 -4.46 9.71
C VAL A 206 16.47 -5.83 9.49
N LYS A 207 15.56 -5.92 8.52
CA LYS A 207 14.84 -7.14 8.11
C LYS A 207 15.28 -7.59 6.72
N ALA A 208 14.91 -8.80 6.34
CA ALA A 208 15.13 -9.30 4.99
C ALA A 208 14.46 -8.40 3.94
N GLY A 209 15.22 -8.00 2.91
CA GLY A 209 14.76 -7.11 1.85
C GLY A 209 14.89 -5.61 2.15
N ASP A 210 15.35 -5.24 3.35
CA ASP A 210 15.61 -3.83 3.67
C ASP A 210 16.84 -3.29 2.94
N THR A 211 16.75 -2.04 2.57
CA THR A 211 17.86 -1.20 2.14
C THR A 211 17.90 0.06 2.98
N LEU A 212 19.07 0.69 3.14
CA LEU A 212 19.15 1.99 3.81
C LEU A 212 18.20 3.01 3.19
N TRP A 213 17.99 2.93 1.89
CA TRP A 213 17.08 3.80 1.16
C TRP A 213 15.62 3.60 1.61
N ASN A 214 15.14 2.34 1.70
CA ASN A 214 13.79 2.03 2.16
C ASN A 214 13.58 2.45 3.62
N ILE A 215 14.60 2.25 4.46
CA ILE A 215 14.57 2.62 5.87
C ILE A 215 14.56 4.15 6.02
N ALA A 216 15.47 4.86 5.33
CA ALA A 216 15.51 6.32 5.35
C ALA A 216 14.16 6.92 4.95
N ARG A 217 13.55 6.38 3.92
CA ARG A 217 12.23 6.76 3.44
C ARG A 217 11.13 6.50 4.47
N LYS A 218 11.14 5.32 5.10
CA LYS A 218 10.17 4.94 6.14
C LYS A 218 10.17 5.92 7.30
N TYR A 219 11.35 6.42 7.66
CA TYR A 219 11.56 7.31 8.79
C TYR A 219 11.73 8.79 8.42
N ASN A 220 11.42 9.16 7.16
CA ASN A 220 11.50 10.53 6.65
C ASN A 220 12.85 11.20 6.94
N THR A 221 13.92 10.47 6.70
CA THR A 221 15.31 10.88 6.87
C THR A 221 16.10 10.57 5.58
N THR A 222 17.40 10.78 5.57
CA THR A 222 18.26 10.45 4.43
C THR A 222 19.14 9.24 4.72
N VAL A 223 19.59 8.57 3.64
CA VAL A 223 20.55 7.46 3.75
C VAL A 223 21.82 7.94 4.46
N GLU A 224 22.31 9.14 4.11
CA GLU A 224 23.49 9.75 4.68
C GLU A 224 23.35 10.01 6.19
N GLU A 225 22.19 10.48 6.64
CA GLU A 225 21.92 10.70 8.05
C GLU A 225 21.90 9.39 8.84
N ILE A 226 21.26 8.35 8.31
CA ILE A 226 21.29 7.01 8.92
C ILE A 226 22.72 6.48 8.94
N MET A 227 23.44 6.55 7.81
CA MET A 227 24.84 6.10 7.73
C MET A 227 25.73 6.83 8.71
N LYS A 228 25.64 8.15 8.78
CA LYS A 228 26.41 8.99 9.69
C LYS A 228 26.13 8.64 11.16
N LEU A 229 24.85 8.50 11.51
CA LEU A 229 24.43 8.22 12.89
C LEU A 229 24.86 6.83 13.35
N ASN A 230 25.00 5.88 12.40
CA ASN A 230 25.37 4.49 12.66
C ASN A 230 26.82 4.16 12.27
N ASN A 231 27.63 5.14 11.89
CA ASN A 231 29.02 4.96 11.45
C ASN A 231 29.18 3.93 10.30
N LEU A 232 28.20 3.84 9.42
CA LEU A 232 28.24 2.93 8.28
C LEU A 232 29.15 3.47 7.18
N LYS A 233 30.02 2.61 6.65
CA LYS A 233 30.98 2.98 5.58
C LYS A 233 30.40 2.76 4.17
N ASN A 234 29.35 1.98 4.05
CA ASN A 234 28.63 1.69 2.81
C ASN A 234 27.16 1.39 3.13
N ASP A 235 26.35 1.18 2.12
CA ASP A 235 24.91 0.93 2.19
C ASP A 235 24.53 -0.55 2.42
N LEU A 236 25.50 -1.43 2.63
CA LEU A 236 25.26 -2.86 2.89
C LEU A 236 24.72 -3.06 4.31
N LEU A 237 23.56 -3.68 4.41
CA LEU A 237 22.92 -4.01 5.67
C LEU A 237 22.91 -5.52 5.91
N SER A 238 23.21 -5.92 7.15
CA SER A 238 22.97 -7.28 7.61
C SER A 238 21.62 -7.39 8.32
N ILE A 239 20.87 -8.44 8.02
CA ILE A 239 19.60 -8.72 8.72
C ILE A 239 19.88 -8.83 10.21
N GLY A 240 19.04 -8.20 11.04
CA GLY A 240 19.21 -8.15 12.49
C GLY A 240 20.07 -6.98 12.99
N THR A 241 20.72 -6.21 12.11
CA THR A 241 21.42 -4.98 12.51
C THR A 241 20.44 -3.98 13.10
N VAL A 242 20.78 -3.44 14.28
CA VAL A 242 19.99 -2.35 14.90
C VAL A 242 20.58 -1.01 14.45
N LEU A 243 19.79 -0.24 13.72
CA LEU A 243 20.14 1.10 13.25
C LEU A 243 19.52 2.15 14.19
N THR A 244 20.32 3.10 14.62
CA THR A 244 19.80 4.33 15.25
C THR A 244 19.25 5.22 14.14
N ILE A 245 18.01 5.66 14.29
CA ILE A 245 17.32 6.53 13.34
C ILE A 245 17.32 7.95 13.87
N PRO A 246 17.62 8.98 13.06
CA PRO A 246 17.59 10.36 13.50
C PRO A 246 16.23 10.75 14.09
N GLU A 247 16.21 11.43 15.23
CA GLU A 247 14.99 12.08 15.73
C GLU A 247 14.56 13.16 14.73
N ILE A 248 13.32 13.06 14.24
CA ILE A 248 12.75 14.15 13.46
C ILE A 248 12.48 15.30 14.44
N SER A 249 13.36 16.28 14.51
CA SER A 249 13.02 17.58 15.04
C SER A 249 11.89 18.11 14.15
N GLN A 250 10.66 18.19 14.71
CA GLN A 250 9.51 18.75 14.01
C GLN A 250 9.77 20.23 13.69
N SER A 251 10.44 20.50 12.59
CA SER A 251 10.44 21.82 11.94
C SER A 251 10.75 21.67 10.45
N THR A 252 9.86 21.01 9.70
CA THR A 252 9.67 21.31 8.28
C THR A 252 8.18 21.17 8.01
N SER A 253 7.54 22.29 7.67
CA SER A 253 6.20 22.28 7.09
C SER A 253 6.25 21.39 5.85
N THR A 254 5.70 20.18 5.95
CA THR A 254 5.51 19.35 4.75
C THR A 254 4.50 20.08 3.88
N ASN A 255 4.94 20.65 2.77
CA ASN A 255 4.05 21.19 1.75
C ASN A 255 3.19 20.02 1.25
N ARG A 256 1.90 20.03 1.56
CA ARG A 256 0.94 19.05 1.08
C ARG A 256 0.03 19.70 0.05
N TYR A 257 -0.36 18.91 -0.92
CA TYR A 257 -1.31 19.31 -1.96
C TYR A 257 -2.46 18.30 -2.02
N THR A 258 -3.68 18.78 -1.94
CA THR A 258 -4.86 17.94 -2.13
C THR A 258 -5.23 17.94 -3.61
N VAL A 259 -5.24 16.77 -4.22
CA VAL A 259 -5.58 16.55 -5.63
C VAL A 259 -7.01 17.00 -5.91
N LYS A 260 -7.19 17.80 -6.97
CA LYS A 260 -8.49 18.35 -7.41
C LYS A 260 -8.91 17.70 -8.73
N ALA A 261 -10.18 17.89 -9.08
CA ALA A 261 -10.70 17.43 -10.37
C ALA A 261 -9.88 18.03 -11.53
N GLY A 262 -9.45 17.17 -12.46
CA GLY A 262 -8.61 17.54 -13.60
C GLY A 262 -7.11 17.59 -13.30
N ASP A 263 -6.68 17.31 -12.07
CA ASP A 263 -5.25 17.20 -11.77
C ASP A 263 -4.66 15.89 -12.31
N THR A 264 -3.43 16.00 -12.75
CA THR A 264 -2.53 14.89 -13.09
C THR A 264 -1.20 15.13 -12.41
N LEU A 265 -0.42 14.07 -12.14
CA LEU A 265 0.95 14.26 -11.61
C LEU A 265 1.78 15.17 -12.52
N TRP A 266 1.53 15.14 -13.83
CA TRP A 266 2.22 16.01 -14.78
C TRP A 266 1.93 17.50 -14.55
N ASN A 267 0.64 17.90 -14.46
CA ASN A 267 0.31 19.30 -14.25
C ASN A 267 0.67 19.79 -12.83
N ILE A 268 0.58 18.91 -11.82
CA ILE A 268 1.04 19.19 -10.46
C ILE A 268 2.57 19.36 -10.45
N SER A 269 3.33 18.48 -11.12
CA SER A 269 4.79 18.60 -11.18
C SER A 269 5.24 19.92 -11.81
N LYS A 270 4.56 20.36 -12.87
CA LYS A 270 4.84 21.67 -13.51
C LYS A 270 4.52 22.84 -12.59
N ARG A 271 3.39 22.76 -11.86
CA ARG A 271 2.97 23.82 -10.91
C ARG A 271 3.95 24.00 -9.76
N TYR A 272 4.54 22.91 -9.28
CA TYR A 272 5.44 22.92 -8.13
C TYR A 272 6.92 22.73 -8.49
N ASN A 273 7.28 22.97 -9.77
CA ASN A 273 8.66 22.92 -10.28
C ASN A 273 9.40 21.63 -9.90
N THR A 274 8.73 20.50 -10.04
CA THR A 274 9.24 19.15 -9.76
C THR A 274 9.02 18.25 -10.98
N THR A 275 9.22 16.95 -10.84
CA THR A 275 8.93 15.97 -11.90
C THR A 275 7.87 14.98 -11.44
N VAL A 276 7.25 14.30 -12.41
CA VAL A 276 6.29 13.22 -12.12
C VAL A 276 6.95 12.14 -11.28
N GLU A 277 8.17 11.73 -11.65
CA GLU A 277 8.94 10.70 -10.95
C GLU A 277 9.23 11.10 -9.51
N GLU A 278 9.57 12.37 -9.27
CA GLU A 278 9.83 12.89 -7.91
C GLU A 278 8.55 12.92 -7.06
N LEU A 279 7.41 13.34 -7.63
CA LEU A 279 6.12 13.26 -6.95
C LEU A 279 5.73 11.81 -6.67
N MET A 280 5.95 10.92 -7.62
CA MET A 280 5.69 9.49 -7.42
C MET A 280 6.56 8.92 -6.30
N MET A 281 7.86 9.24 -6.29
CA MET A 281 8.79 8.82 -5.25
C MET A 281 8.40 9.34 -3.88
N LEU A 282 8.12 10.65 -3.75
CA LEU A 282 7.74 11.27 -2.48
C LEU A 282 6.43 10.72 -1.90
N ASN A 283 5.55 10.24 -2.77
CA ASN A 283 4.21 9.79 -2.38
C ASN A 283 4.03 8.27 -2.46
N ASN A 284 5.10 7.52 -2.70
CA ASN A 284 5.06 6.06 -2.81
C ASN A 284 4.12 5.55 -3.91
N LEU A 285 4.01 6.31 -5.02
CA LEU A 285 3.17 5.94 -6.13
C LEU A 285 3.92 4.99 -7.06
N SER A 286 3.29 3.89 -7.44
CA SER A 286 3.85 2.93 -8.40
C SER A 286 3.56 3.30 -9.86
N ASN A 287 2.64 4.24 -10.09
CA ASN A 287 2.26 4.79 -11.38
C ASN A 287 1.78 6.24 -11.20
N ASP A 288 1.43 6.90 -12.29
CA ASP A 288 1.00 8.30 -12.32
C ASP A 288 -0.47 8.55 -11.98
N LEU A 289 -1.22 7.50 -11.61
CA LEU A 289 -2.62 7.62 -11.22
C LEU A 289 -2.76 8.25 -9.82
N ILE A 290 -3.52 9.33 -9.75
CA ILE A 290 -3.87 10.04 -8.52
C ILE A 290 -5.38 10.23 -8.44
N MET A 291 -5.90 10.29 -7.23
CA MET A 291 -7.34 10.41 -6.97
C MET A 291 -7.69 11.80 -6.45
N ILE A 292 -8.87 12.31 -6.82
CA ILE A 292 -9.41 13.55 -6.25
C ILE A 292 -9.52 13.40 -4.74
N GLY A 293 -9.02 14.40 -3.99
CA GLY A 293 -8.95 14.36 -2.53
C GLY A 293 -7.70 13.69 -1.98
N GLN A 294 -6.89 13.03 -2.80
CA GLN A 294 -5.61 12.45 -2.36
C GLN A 294 -4.67 13.56 -1.90
N GLU A 295 -4.06 13.39 -0.72
CA GLU A 295 -2.98 14.27 -0.28
C GLU A 295 -1.65 13.81 -0.87
N LEU A 296 -0.98 14.72 -1.58
CA LEU A 296 0.38 14.54 -2.08
C LEU A 296 1.35 15.35 -1.23
N ILE A 297 2.43 14.71 -0.82
CA ILE A 297 3.61 15.40 -0.28
C ILE A 297 4.32 16.04 -1.47
N LEU A 298 4.47 17.34 -1.41
CA LEU A 298 5.24 18.09 -2.40
C LEU A 298 6.71 18.13 -1.98
N PRO A 299 7.64 18.15 -2.94
CA PRO A 299 9.05 18.34 -2.62
C PRO A 299 9.24 19.65 -1.87
N ASN A 300 10.16 19.62 -0.91
CA ASN A 300 10.60 20.85 -0.31
C ASN A 300 11.30 21.67 -1.41
N THR A 301 10.75 22.82 -1.76
CA THR A 301 11.26 23.68 -2.82
C THR A 301 12.71 24.16 -2.59
N ASN A 302 13.23 23.88 -1.40
CA ASN A 302 14.60 24.24 -1.02
C ASN A 302 15.63 23.11 -1.24
N VAL A 303 15.27 22.01 -1.91
CA VAL A 303 16.20 20.93 -2.25
C VAL A 303 16.03 20.44 -3.68
N HIS A 304 17.12 19.98 -4.29
CA HIS A 304 17.15 19.32 -5.59
C HIS A 304 17.80 17.94 -5.45
N ILE A 305 17.17 16.90 -5.98
CA ILE A 305 17.76 15.55 -6.03
C ILE A 305 18.46 15.39 -7.37
N VAL A 306 19.77 15.13 -7.32
CA VAL A 306 20.64 15.01 -8.51
C VAL A 306 20.19 13.83 -9.38
N LYS A 307 20.01 14.07 -10.66
CA LYS A 307 19.62 13.10 -11.70
C LYS A 307 20.75 12.86 -12.68
N ALA A 308 20.61 11.81 -13.48
CA ALA A 308 21.52 11.57 -14.59
C ALA A 308 21.55 12.80 -15.53
N GLY A 309 22.77 13.32 -15.79
CA GLY A 309 22.99 14.54 -16.59
C GLY A 309 22.91 15.85 -15.81
N ASP A 310 22.61 15.84 -14.50
CA ASP A 310 22.71 17.04 -13.69
C ASP A 310 24.17 17.40 -13.39
N THR A 311 24.39 18.70 -13.38
CA THR A 311 25.63 19.35 -12.89
C THR A 311 25.23 20.45 -11.92
N LEU A 312 26.10 20.83 -10.98
CA LEU A 312 25.84 21.98 -10.11
C LEU A 312 25.53 23.25 -10.89
N TRP A 313 26.14 23.39 -12.07
CA TRP A 313 25.91 24.55 -12.95
C TRP A 313 24.45 24.57 -13.47
N ASN A 314 23.95 23.48 -14.03
CA ASN A 314 22.58 23.47 -14.57
C ASN A 314 21.52 23.49 -13.46
N ILE A 315 21.81 22.94 -12.28
CA ILE A 315 20.97 23.06 -11.07
C ILE A 315 20.93 24.53 -10.62
N ALA A 316 22.11 25.19 -10.48
CA ALA A 316 22.19 26.58 -10.08
C ALA A 316 21.40 27.49 -11.03
N LYS A 317 21.60 27.30 -12.36
CA LYS A 317 20.88 28.06 -13.38
C LYS A 317 19.37 27.87 -13.32
N ARG A 318 18.89 26.64 -13.08
CA ARG A 318 17.45 26.28 -12.97
C ARG A 318 16.81 26.94 -11.76
N HIS A 319 17.54 27.06 -10.67
CA HIS A 319 17.08 27.61 -9.39
C HIS A 319 17.51 29.02 -9.09
N ASN A 320 17.98 29.73 -10.12
CA ASN A 320 18.38 31.15 -10.07
C ASN A 320 19.38 31.46 -8.94
N THR A 321 20.38 30.59 -8.79
CA THR A 321 21.47 30.68 -7.81
C THR A 321 22.81 30.46 -8.51
N THR A 322 23.92 30.43 -7.75
CA THR A 322 25.27 30.19 -8.29
C THR A 322 25.83 28.85 -7.81
N VAL A 323 26.80 28.30 -8.55
CA VAL A 323 27.53 27.09 -8.18
C VAL A 323 28.20 27.26 -6.82
N GLU A 324 28.85 28.42 -6.61
CA GLU A 324 29.52 28.73 -5.33
C GLU A 324 28.55 28.75 -4.17
N ASN A 325 27.33 29.29 -4.36
CA ASN A 325 26.31 29.28 -3.32
C ASN A 325 25.85 27.86 -3.01
N LEU A 326 25.56 27.05 -4.05
CA LEU A 326 25.18 25.64 -3.86
C LEU A 326 26.30 24.86 -3.16
N MET A 327 27.55 25.05 -3.55
CA MET A 327 28.68 24.41 -2.88
C MET A 327 28.77 24.82 -1.40
N LYS A 328 28.63 26.09 -1.09
CA LYS A 328 28.70 26.65 0.26
C LYS A 328 27.61 26.09 1.18
N ILE A 329 26.34 26.14 0.74
CA ILE A 329 25.22 25.72 1.59
C ILE A 329 25.11 24.20 1.73
N ASN A 330 25.78 23.45 0.84
CA ASN A 330 25.85 21.98 0.87
C ASN A 330 27.18 21.44 1.39
N ASN A 331 28.10 22.31 1.85
CA ASN A 331 29.46 21.95 2.30
C ASN A 331 30.24 21.10 1.28
N LEU A 332 30.08 21.40 -0.03
CA LEU A 332 30.77 20.66 -1.08
C LEU A 332 32.15 21.25 -1.31
N SER A 333 33.15 20.37 -1.39
CA SER A 333 34.56 20.73 -1.69
C SER A 333 34.85 20.76 -3.20
N SER A 334 33.94 20.25 -4.03
CA SER A 334 34.02 20.25 -5.49
C SER A 334 32.63 20.34 -6.11
N ASP A 335 32.55 20.60 -7.40
CA ASP A 335 31.32 20.64 -8.20
C ASP A 335 30.83 19.23 -8.62
N LEU A 336 31.56 18.18 -8.25
CA LEU A 336 31.16 16.80 -8.52
C LEU A 336 30.02 16.40 -7.63
N ILE A 337 28.90 16.00 -8.23
CA ILE A 337 27.70 15.52 -7.59
C ILE A 337 27.34 14.12 -8.08
N LYS A 338 26.68 13.33 -7.22
CA LYS A 338 26.29 11.96 -7.53
C LYS A 338 24.79 11.87 -7.75
N ILE A 339 24.36 10.98 -8.66
CA ILE A 339 22.94 10.67 -8.85
C ILE A 339 22.35 10.26 -7.52
N GLY A 340 21.17 10.83 -7.16
CA GLY A 340 20.51 10.63 -5.87
C GLY A 340 20.97 11.56 -4.75
N GLN A 341 22.04 12.34 -4.93
CA GLN A 341 22.49 13.33 -3.95
C GLN A 341 21.46 14.45 -3.80
N VAL A 342 21.19 14.84 -2.55
CA VAL A 342 20.29 15.95 -2.22
C VAL A 342 21.10 17.23 -2.15
N ILE A 343 20.76 18.22 -2.97
CA ILE A 343 21.36 19.55 -3.01
C ILE A 343 20.37 20.57 -2.44
N ARG A 344 20.74 21.23 -1.36
CA ARG A 344 20.00 22.41 -0.85
C ARG A 344 20.16 23.55 -1.84
N LEU A 345 19.03 24.28 -2.06
CA LEU A 345 18.93 25.36 -3.04
C LEU A 345 19.02 26.73 -2.40
#